data_57415e39a809b3a9e0f1bf4218e3969b
#
_entry.id   57415e39a809b3a9e0f1bf4218e3969b
#
_cell.length_a   1.000
_cell.length_b   1.000
_cell.length_c   1.000
_cell.angle_alpha   90.00
_cell.angle_beta   90.00
_cell.angle_gamma   90.00
#
_symmetry.space_group_name_H-M   'P 1'
#
loop_
_entity.id
_entity.type
_entity.pdbx_description
1 polymer ?
#
loop_
_entity_poly.entity_id
_entity_poly.type
_entity_poly.pdbx_seq_one_letter_code
_entity_poly.pdbx_strand_id
1 'polypeptide(L)'
;MKTVLFILTFLLCGNVYAQSTPSSKAFKAKEVYHSDNLIVIQISENAFVHTSYLQTNDFGNVPCNGMIVRNSNESIVFDTPTNDTSANELIKFIKEKLHCTIKAIVPTHFHSDCLGGLAAFHKLNIPSFANFSTIELTKENNVVIPQNGFKDALKLSLGKTYAMVKYFGEGHTKDNVVGYFPSENILFGGCLIKELKATKGYLGDANIAQWSNTVERIKEQYPNIKIVIPGHGAIGGSELLDYTIKLFQF
;
A
#
# COMPACT_ATOMS: atom_id res chain seq x y z
N MET A 1 58.95 61.94 9.57
CA MET A 1 57.50 61.90 9.46
C MET A 1 57.08 60.43 9.38
N LYS A 2 56.53 59.92 10.45
CA LYS A 2 56.03 58.51 10.49
C LYS A 2 54.51 58.51 10.26
N THR A 3 54.09 57.93 9.19
CA THR A 3 52.67 57.82 8.83
C THR A 3 52.14 56.58 9.51
N VAL A 4 51.10 56.70 10.37
CA VAL A 4 50.40 55.61 11.04
C VAL A 4 49.14 55.29 10.23
N LEU A 5 49.06 54.07 9.71
CA LEU A 5 47.91 53.57 8.96
C LEU A 5 46.95 52.88 9.96
N PHE A 6 45.73 53.44 10.12
CA PHE A 6 44.64 52.83 10.89
C PHE A 6 43.88 51.87 10.00
N ILE A 7 43.93 50.57 10.35
CA ILE A 7 43.07 49.53 9.71
C ILE A 7 41.80 49.42 10.52
N LEU A 8 40.68 49.80 9.90
CA LEU A 8 39.33 49.68 10.47
C LEU A 8 38.77 48.32 10.09
N THR A 9 38.72 47.39 11.04
CA THR A 9 38.09 46.07 10.85
C THR A 9 36.58 46.17 11.09
N PHE A 10 35.77 46.02 10.03
CA PHE A 10 34.33 45.89 10.12
C PHE A 10 33.96 44.44 10.51
N LEU A 11 33.45 44.22 11.71
CA LEU A 11 32.80 42.98 12.11
C LEU A 11 31.38 42.97 11.53
N LEU A 12 31.16 42.17 10.50
CA LEU A 12 29.80 41.81 10.02
C LEU A 12 29.22 40.74 10.95
N CYS A 13 28.36 41.16 11.88
CA CYS A 13 27.46 40.23 12.61
C CYS A 13 26.36 39.74 11.67
N GLY A 14 26.57 38.60 11.07
CA GLY A 14 25.53 37.89 10.33
C GLY A 14 24.49 37.31 11.29
N ASN A 15 23.26 37.84 11.30
CA ASN A 15 22.14 37.25 11.99
C ASN A 15 21.72 35.97 11.24
N VAL A 16 22.09 34.80 11.77
CA VAL A 16 21.57 33.51 11.32
C VAL A 16 20.16 33.38 11.89
N TYR A 17 19.14 33.67 11.07
CA TYR A 17 17.76 33.28 11.38
C TYR A 17 17.67 31.78 11.22
N ALA A 18 17.62 31.05 12.34
CA ALA A 18 17.20 29.65 12.35
C ALA A 18 15.73 29.59 11.93
N GLN A 19 15.48 29.20 10.68
CA GLN A 19 14.12 28.82 10.26
C GLN A 19 13.73 27.58 11.02
N SER A 20 12.82 27.75 12.00
CA SER A 20 12.14 26.64 12.63
C SER A 20 11.26 25.95 11.58
N THR A 21 11.67 24.77 11.13
CA THR A 21 10.80 23.88 10.37
C THR A 21 9.55 23.59 11.20
N PRO A 22 8.34 23.79 10.68
CA PRO A 22 7.12 23.47 11.43
C PRO A 22 7.16 21.97 11.72
N SER A 23 7.11 21.60 12.99
CA SER A 23 6.91 20.23 13.44
C SER A 23 5.59 19.73 12.85
N SER A 24 5.63 18.89 11.84
CA SER A 24 4.43 18.23 11.33
C SER A 24 3.89 17.36 12.47
N LYS A 25 2.74 17.73 13.03
CA LYS A 25 2.04 16.87 13.98
C LYS A 25 1.88 15.49 13.32
N ALA A 26 2.36 14.44 13.99
CA ALA A 26 2.18 13.08 13.52
C ALA A 26 0.69 12.82 13.27
N PHE A 27 0.34 12.31 12.09
CA PHE A 27 -1.04 12.00 11.76
C PHE A 27 -1.54 10.90 12.71
N LYS A 28 -2.68 11.12 13.38
CA LYS A 28 -3.30 10.12 14.24
C LYS A 28 -4.33 9.34 13.43
N ALA A 29 -4.12 8.03 13.28
CA ALA A 29 -5.06 7.17 12.59
C ALA A 29 -6.47 7.26 13.21
N LYS A 30 -7.49 7.26 12.35
CA LYS A 30 -8.89 7.43 12.74
C LYS A 30 -9.79 6.49 11.94
N GLU A 31 -10.63 5.73 12.63
CA GLU A 31 -11.74 5.01 12.00
C GLU A 31 -12.75 6.02 11.44
N VAL A 32 -13.06 5.87 10.14
CA VAL A 32 -13.92 6.80 9.40
C VAL A 32 -15.17 6.11 8.83
N TYR A 33 -15.18 4.78 8.86
CA TYR A 33 -16.32 3.96 8.49
C TYR A 33 -16.28 2.62 9.21
N HIS A 34 -17.45 2.11 9.64
CA HIS A 34 -17.61 0.82 10.29
C HIS A 34 -18.97 0.22 9.95
N SER A 35 -18.96 -1.05 9.51
CA SER A 35 -20.12 -1.94 9.41
C SER A 35 -19.69 -3.36 9.79
N ASP A 36 -20.63 -4.31 9.77
CA ASP A 36 -20.31 -5.72 10.02
C ASP A 36 -19.41 -6.33 8.93
N ASN A 37 -19.38 -5.72 7.72
CA ASN A 37 -18.67 -6.24 6.56
C ASN A 37 -17.38 -5.49 6.23
N LEU A 38 -17.26 -4.23 6.69
CA LEU A 38 -16.19 -3.33 6.26
C LEU A 38 -15.83 -2.31 7.33
N ILE A 39 -14.54 -2.19 7.59
CA ILE A 39 -13.97 -1.10 8.40
C ILE A 39 -13.07 -0.26 7.50
N VAL A 40 -13.10 1.08 7.64
CA VAL A 40 -12.14 1.96 6.96
C VAL A 40 -11.47 2.87 7.98
N ILE A 41 -10.14 2.84 7.98
CA ILE A 41 -9.29 3.65 8.86
C ILE A 41 -8.47 4.61 8.01
N GLN A 42 -8.58 5.91 8.26
CA GLN A 42 -7.70 6.90 7.70
C GLN A 42 -6.35 6.86 8.44
N ILE A 43 -5.27 6.62 7.72
CA ILE A 43 -3.91 6.43 8.27
C ILE A 43 -2.96 7.60 7.99
N SER A 44 -3.34 8.46 7.02
CA SER A 44 -2.63 9.67 6.66
C SER A 44 -3.60 10.66 6.00
N GLU A 45 -3.13 11.80 5.51
CA GLU A 45 -3.98 12.81 4.87
C GLU A 45 -4.72 12.21 3.65
N ASN A 46 -4.03 11.38 2.86
CA ASN A 46 -4.53 10.89 1.58
C ASN A 46 -4.52 9.36 1.45
N ALA A 47 -4.28 8.62 2.53
CA ALA A 47 -4.32 7.17 2.51
C ALA A 47 -5.22 6.59 3.61
N PHE A 48 -5.89 5.48 3.25
CA PHE A 48 -6.82 4.75 4.11
C PHE A 48 -6.54 3.25 3.98
N VAL A 49 -6.75 2.51 5.05
CA VAL A 49 -6.83 1.05 5.04
C VAL A 49 -8.29 0.67 5.12
N HIS A 50 -8.74 -0.20 4.22
CA HIS A 50 -10.01 -0.89 4.38
C HIS A 50 -9.75 -2.32 4.82
N THR A 51 -10.60 -2.84 5.69
CA THR A 51 -10.54 -4.22 6.18
C THR A 51 -11.90 -4.88 5.97
N SER A 52 -11.91 -6.01 5.30
CA SER A 52 -13.07 -6.90 5.13
C SER A 52 -12.71 -8.31 5.60
N TYR A 53 -13.64 -9.24 5.60
CA TYR A 53 -13.44 -10.53 6.24
C TYR A 53 -13.63 -11.68 5.26
N LEU A 54 -12.66 -12.60 5.22
CA LEU A 54 -12.70 -13.82 4.44
C LEU A 54 -12.94 -15.01 5.36
N GLN A 55 -14.05 -15.73 5.16
CA GLN A 55 -14.29 -16.98 5.87
C GLN A 55 -13.47 -18.10 5.22
N THR A 56 -12.57 -18.70 6.00
CA THR A 56 -11.73 -19.82 5.57
C THR A 56 -11.98 -21.05 6.41
N ASN A 57 -11.65 -22.22 5.88
CA ASN A 57 -11.77 -23.49 6.64
C ASN A 57 -10.67 -23.64 7.69
N ASP A 58 -9.44 -23.19 7.38
CA ASP A 58 -8.27 -23.46 8.20
C ASP A 58 -7.97 -22.34 9.21
N PHE A 59 -8.35 -21.09 8.89
CA PHE A 59 -8.01 -19.90 9.69
C PHE A 59 -9.25 -19.17 10.25
N GLY A 60 -10.48 -19.68 9.98
CA GLY A 60 -11.73 -19.05 10.40
C GLY A 60 -12.01 -17.75 9.67
N ASN A 61 -12.53 -16.74 10.37
CA ASN A 61 -12.87 -15.44 9.81
C ASN A 61 -11.64 -14.52 9.82
N VAL A 62 -10.98 -14.40 8.67
CA VAL A 62 -9.69 -13.71 8.51
C VAL A 62 -9.91 -12.26 8.08
N PRO A 63 -9.43 -11.26 8.84
CA PRO A 63 -9.42 -9.86 8.40
C PRO A 63 -8.41 -9.66 7.27
N CYS A 64 -8.85 -9.05 6.17
CA CYS A 64 -8.08 -8.81 4.96
C CYS A 64 -8.01 -7.31 4.69
N ASN A 65 -6.80 -6.77 4.62
CA ASN A 65 -6.56 -5.36 4.40
C ASN A 65 -6.39 -5.04 2.92
N GLY A 66 -6.89 -3.86 2.53
CA GLY A 66 -6.53 -3.21 1.30
C GLY A 66 -6.24 -1.73 1.54
N MET A 67 -5.72 -1.04 0.54
CA MET A 67 -5.36 0.37 0.65
C MET A 67 -6.13 1.23 -0.34
N ILE A 68 -6.62 2.38 0.13
CA ILE A 68 -7.11 3.45 -0.74
C ILE A 68 -6.11 4.60 -0.66
N VAL A 69 -5.67 5.09 -1.82
CA VAL A 69 -4.95 6.36 -1.91
C VAL A 69 -5.76 7.35 -2.74
N ARG A 70 -5.72 8.63 -2.35
CA ARG A 70 -6.45 9.69 -3.06
C ARG A 70 -5.59 10.92 -3.33
N ASN A 71 -5.98 11.68 -4.33
CA ASN A 71 -5.52 13.05 -4.52
C ASN A 71 -6.66 13.86 -5.14
N SER A 72 -7.02 14.96 -4.50
CA SER A 72 -8.22 15.76 -4.87
C SER A 72 -9.49 14.88 -4.87
N ASN A 73 -10.12 14.71 -6.02
CA ASN A 73 -11.34 13.92 -6.23
C ASN A 73 -11.11 12.59 -6.96
N GLU A 74 -9.86 12.11 -7.01
CA GLU A 74 -9.51 10.82 -7.60
C GLU A 74 -8.96 9.86 -6.55
N SER A 75 -9.21 8.56 -6.73
CA SER A 75 -8.68 7.50 -5.87
C SER A 75 -8.23 6.27 -6.66
N ILE A 76 -7.29 5.53 -6.09
CA ILE A 76 -6.86 4.19 -6.53
C ILE A 76 -7.04 3.27 -5.33
N VAL A 77 -7.52 2.06 -5.60
CA VAL A 77 -7.70 1.02 -4.58
C VAL A 77 -6.72 -0.12 -4.85
N PHE A 78 -6.02 -0.56 -3.84
CA PHE A 78 -5.18 -1.76 -3.84
C PHE A 78 -5.90 -2.84 -3.05
N ASP A 79 -6.06 -4.00 -3.63
CA ASP A 79 -6.89 -5.13 -3.25
C ASP A 79 -8.37 -4.76 -3.10
N THR A 80 -9.25 -5.65 -3.50
CA THR A 80 -10.68 -5.49 -3.27
C THR A 80 -11.04 -6.01 -1.87
N PRO A 81 -12.16 -5.59 -1.29
CA PRO A 81 -12.80 -6.40 -0.25
C PRO A 81 -13.04 -7.84 -0.73
N THR A 82 -13.20 -8.75 0.22
CA THR A 82 -13.24 -10.21 0.01
C THR A 82 -14.49 -10.72 -0.73
N ASN A 83 -15.48 -9.85 -0.95
CA ASN A 83 -16.73 -10.18 -1.66
C ASN A 83 -17.44 -8.94 -2.22
N ASP A 84 -18.42 -9.14 -3.09
CA ASP A 84 -19.20 -8.07 -3.76
C ASP A 84 -19.96 -7.19 -2.76
N THR A 85 -20.44 -7.70 -1.64
CA THR A 85 -21.18 -6.92 -0.63
C THR A 85 -20.27 -5.86 0.00
N SER A 86 -19.15 -6.28 0.55
CA SER A 86 -18.15 -5.38 1.14
C SER A 86 -17.55 -4.43 0.09
N ALA A 87 -17.36 -4.91 -1.14
CA ALA A 87 -16.87 -4.09 -2.25
C ALA A 87 -17.84 -2.96 -2.63
N ASN A 88 -19.15 -3.25 -2.68
CA ASN A 88 -20.17 -2.24 -2.93
C ASN A 88 -20.22 -1.19 -1.80
N GLU A 89 -20.05 -1.61 -0.54
CA GLU A 89 -19.93 -0.68 0.60
C GLU A 89 -18.70 0.22 0.45
N LEU A 90 -17.53 -0.34 0.09
CA LEU A 90 -16.31 0.42 -0.12
C LEU A 90 -16.45 1.44 -1.26
N ILE A 91 -17.02 1.02 -2.39
CA ILE A 91 -17.30 1.89 -3.53
C ILE A 91 -18.21 3.05 -3.12
N LYS A 92 -19.28 2.75 -2.37
CA LYS A 92 -20.20 3.77 -1.85
C LYS A 92 -19.48 4.73 -0.91
N PHE A 93 -18.68 4.21 0.04
CA PHE A 93 -17.87 5.03 0.94
C PHE A 93 -16.94 5.98 0.16
N ILE A 94 -16.20 5.48 -0.83
CA ILE A 94 -15.28 6.31 -1.62
C ILE A 94 -16.04 7.41 -2.38
N LYS A 95 -17.18 7.09 -3.00
CA LYS A 95 -17.97 8.06 -3.76
C LYS A 95 -18.67 9.09 -2.87
N GLU A 96 -19.31 8.66 -1.78
CA GLU A 96 -20.19 9.51 -0.98
C GLU A 96 -19.47 10.20 0.21
N LYS A 97 -18.42 9.60 0.77
CA LYS A 97 -17.70 10.14 1.93
C LYS A 97 -16.38 10.78 1.55
N LEU A 98 -15.63 10.15 0.63
CA LEU A 98 -14.38 10.74 0.16
C LEU A 98 -14.59 11.67 -1.05
N HIS A 99 -15.78 11.64 -1.68
CA HIS A 99 -16.12 12.40 -2.89
C HIS A 99 -15.12 12.18 -4.02
N CYS A 100 -14.65 10.91 -4.17
CA CYS A 100 -13.65 10.54 -5.15
C CYS A 100 -14.22 9.66 -6.26
N THR A 101 -13.70 9.84 -7.47
CA THR A 101 -13.83 8.89 -8.58
C THR A 101 -12.75 7.84 -8.45
N ILE A 102 -13.13 6.56 -8.48
CA ILE A 102 -12.17 5.44 -8.47
C ILE A 102 -11.58 5.30 -9.87
N LYS A 103 -10.28 5.57 -10.02
CA LYS A 103 -9.56 5.52 -11.30
C LYS A 103 -9.06 4.14 -11.66
N ALA A 104 -8.75 3.34 -10.66
CA ALA A 104 -8.23 1.99 -10.84
C ALA A 104 -8.43 1.16 -9.58
N ILE A 105 -8.54 -0.16 -9.78
CA ILE A 105 -8.39 -1.19 -8.76
C ILE A 105 -7.19 -2.07 -9.12
N VAL A 106 -6.33 -2.38 -8.15
CA VAL A 106 -5.10 -3.16 -8.34
C VAL A 106 -5.07 -4.31 -7.35
N PRO A 107 -5.51 -5.53 -7.74
CA PRO A 107 -5.26 -6.73 -6.94
C PRO A 107 -3.75 -7.00 -6.86
N THR A 108 -3.25 -7.30 -5.67
CA THR A 108 -1.82 -7.58 -5.48
C THR A 108 -1.43 -9.00 -5.86
N HIS A 109 -2.37 -9.94 -5.83
CA HIS A 109 -2.19 -11.31 -6.26
C HIS A 109 -3.55 -11.99 -6.52
N PHE A 110 -3.54 -13.27 -6.93
CA PHE A 110 -4.73 -13.96 -7.46
C PHE A 110 -5.69 -14.53 -6.41
N HIS A 111 -5.43 -14.44 -5.11
CA HIS A 111 -6.32 -15.00 -4.08
C HIS A 111 -7.56 -14.16 -3.82
N SER A 112 -8.59 -14.80 -3.22
CA SER A 112 -9.90 -14.19 -2.97
C SER A 112 -9.88 -13.02 -2.00
N ASP A 113 -8.89 -12.94 -1.11
CA ASP A 113 -8.69 -11.80 -0.22
C ASP A 113 -8.31 -10.51 -0.95
N CYS A 114 -7.82 -10.63 -2.20
CA CYS A 114 -7.47 -9.50 -3.08
C CYS A 114 -8.46 -9.27 -4.22
N LEU A 115 -9.14 -10.33 -4.68
CA LEU A 115 -9.97 -10.31 -5.88
C LEU A 115 -11.47 -10.49 -5.61
N GLY A 116 -11.86 -10.91 -4.40
CA GLY A 116 -13.22 -11.41 -4.14
C GLY A 116 -14.34 -10.42 -4.48
N GLY A 117 -14.08 -9.13 -4.38
CA GLY A 117 -15.02 -8.08 -4.74
C GLY A 117 -14.80 -7.44 -6.12
N LEU A 118 -13.89 -7.97 -6.96
CA LEU A 118 -13.50 -7.34 -8.22
C LEU A 118 -14.66 -7.18 -9.21
N ALA A 119 -15.60 -8.13 -9.20
CA ALA A 119 -16.79 -8.08 -10.06
C ALA A 119 -17.66 -6.84 -9.80
N ALA A 120 -17.78 -6.39 -8.54
CA ALA A 120 -18.53 -5.19 -8.20
C ALA A 120 -17.90 -3.91 -8.82
N PHE A 121 -16.58 -3.82 -8.88
CA PHE A 121 -15.88 -2.73 -9.55
C PHE A 121 -16.09 -2.78 -11.07
N HIS A 122 -15.96 -3.96 -11.68
CA HIS A 122 -16.17 -4.15 -13.12
C HIS A 122 -17.59 -3.79 -13.58
N LYS A 123 -18.62 -4.11 -12.79
CA LYS A 123 -20.02 -3.72 -13.05
C LYS A 123 -20.22 -2.21 -13.16
N LEU A 124 -19.32 -1.43 -12.57
CA LEU A 124 -19.33 0.04 -12.64
C LEU A 124 -18.31 0.61 -13.62
N ASN A 125 -17.74 -0.23 -14.49
CA ASN A 125 -16.72 0.12 -15.46
C ASN A 125 -15.45 0.75 -14.82
N ILE A 126 -15.13 0.36 -13.58
CA ILE A 126 -13.88 0.76 -12.93
C ILE A 126 -12.79 -0.18 -13.43
N PRO A 127 -11.72 0.34 -14.10
CA PRO A 127 -10.70 -0.52 -14.69
C PRO A 127 -9.84 -1.17 -13.61
N SER A 128 -9.48 -2.44 -13.84
CA SER A 128 -8.54 -3.18 -13.00
C SER A 128 -7.21 -3.41 -13.72
N PHE A 129 -6.13 -3.39 -12.94
CA PHE A 129 -4.77 -3.61 -13.42
C PHE A 129 -4.08 -4.65 -12.53
N ALA A 130 -3.42 -5.65 -13.13
CA ALA A 130 -2.71 -6.69 -12.40
C ALA A 130 -1.44 -7.11 -13.16
N ASN A 131 -0.53 -7.81 -12.48
CA ASN A 131 0.57 -8.47 -13.15
C ASN A 131 0.04 -9.48 -14.19
N PHE A 132 0.72 -9.66 -15.31
CA PHE A 132 0.31 -10.68 -16.30
C PHE A 132 0.20 -12.07 -15.67
N SER A 133 1.09 -12.44 -14.74
CA SER A 133 1.00 -13.71 -14.02
C SER A 133 -0.26 -13.82 -13.17
N THR A 134 -0.73 -12.70 -12.57
CA THR A 134 -2.02 -12.68 -11.85
C THR A 134 -3.18 -12.98 -12.79
N ILE A 135 -3.17 -12.38 -14.01
CA ILE A 135 -4.20 -12.62 -15.02
C ILE A 135 -4.21 -14.09 -15.46
N GLU A 136 -3.05 -14.72 -15.62
CA GLU A 136 -2.94 -16.14 -15.96
C GLU A 136 -3.49 -17.02 -14.84
N LEU A 137 -3.01 -16.80 -13.61
CA LEU A 137 -3.46 -17.55 -12.43
C LEU A 137 -4.97 -17.38 -12.17
N THR A 138 -5.55 -16.21 -12.40
CA THR A 138 -7.00 -16.01 -12.26
C THR A 138 -7.81 -16.82 -13.29
N LYS A 139 -7.31 -16.98 -14.50
CA LYS A 139 -7.92 -17.84 -15.53
C LYS A 139 -7.86 -19.33 -15.13
N GLU A 140 -6.68 -19.78 -14.66
CA GLU A 140 -6.47 -21.15 -14.22
C GLU A 140 -7.38 -21.53 -13.03
N ASN A 141 -7.61 -20.59 -12.13
CA ASN A 141 -8.43 -20.77 -10.92
C ASN A 141 -9.91 -20.42 -11.10
N ASN A 142 -10.34 -20.04 -12.32
CA ASN A 142 -11.74 -19.69 -12.65
C ASN A 142 -12.32 -18.58 -11.74
N VAL A 143 -11.51 -17.59 -11.39
CA VAL A 143 -11.93 -16.40 -10.64
C VAL A 143 -12.04 -15.17 -11.54
N VAL A 144 -12.51 -14.03 -11.01
CA VAL A 144 -12.72 -12.82 -11.80
C VAL A 144 -11.37 -12.31 -12.33
N ILE A 145 -11.27 -12.15 -13.66
CA ILE A 145 -10.03 -11.82 -14.35
C ILE A 145 -9.83 -10.31 -14.37
N PRO A 146 -8.69 -9.77 -13.91
CA PRO A 146 -8.32 -8.37 -14.10
C PRO A 146 -8.23 -8.00 -15.59
N GLN A 147 -8.62 -6.75 -15.93
CA GLN A 147 -8.82 -6.34 -17.33
C GLN A 147 -7.54 -5.93 -18.05
N ASN A 148 -6.58 -5.34 -17.32
CA ASN A 148 -5.37 -4.77 -17.90
C ASN A 148 -4.13 -5.39 -17.24
N GLY A 149 -3.20 -5.88 -18.06
CA GLY A 149 -1.97 -6.51 -17.57
C GLY A 149 -0.75 -5.57 -17.62
N PHE A 150 0.17 -5.75 -16.69
CA PHE A 150 1.52 -5.19 -16.77
C PHE A 150 2.56 -6.23 -16.37
N LYS A 151 3.84 -6.03 -16.74
CA LYS A 151 4.89 -7.00 -16.45
C LYS A 151 5.63 -6.70 -15.16
N ASP A 152 6.45 -5.68 -15.14
CA ASP A 152 7.40 -5.42 -14.04
C ASP A 152 6.92 -4.31 -13.10
N ALA A 153 6.40 -3.24 -13.68
CA ALA A 153 5.91 -2.08 -12.93
C ALA A 153 4.85 -1.31 -13.71
N LEU A 154 3.98 -0.63 -12.96
CA LEU A 154 2.96 0.25 -13.50
C LEU A 154 2.89 1.53 -12.67
N LYS A 155 2.90 2.68 -13.35
CA LYS A 155 2.65 3.99 -12.75
C LYS A 155 1.24 4.43 -13.08
N LEU A 156 0.41 4.61 -12.06
CA LEU A 156 -0.97 5.08 -12.18
C LEU A 156 -1.05 6.54 -11.73
N SER A 157 -1.46 7.42 -12.65
CA SER A 157 -1.67 8.84 -12.35
C SER A 157 -2.84 9.02 -11.38
N LEU A 158 -2.71 9.96 -10.44
CA LEU A 158 -3.68 10.24 -9.39
C LEU A 158 -3.68 11.75 -9.11
N GLY A 159 -4.53 12.50 -9.78
CA GLY A 159 -4.52 13.96 -9.72
C GLY A 159 -3.16 14.54 -10.06
N LYS A 160 -2.54 15.26 -9.12
CA LYS A 160 -1.19 15.85 -9.27
C LYS A 160 -0.06 14.92 -8.84
N THR A 161 -0.35 13.71 -8.41
CA THR A 161 0.59 12.70 -7.94
C THR A 161 0.38 11.38 -8.68
N TYR A 162 0.91 10.27 -8.13
CA TYR A 162 0.78 8.94 -8.72
C TYR A 162 0.92 7.87 -7.63
N ALA A 163 0.47 6.66 -7.96
CA ALA A 163 0.81 5.45 -7.25
C ALA A 163 1.67 4.56 -8.15
N MET A 164 2.61 3.82 -7.53
CA MET A 164 3.42 2.81 -8.21
C MET A 164 2.94 1.43 -7.83
N VAL A 165 2.90 0.53 -8.80
CA VAL A 165 2.72 -0.90 -8.59
C VAL A 165 3.97 -1.57 -9.10
N LYS A 166 4.57 -2.50 -8.34
CA LYS A 166 5.81 -3.14 -8.78
C LYS A 166 5.90 -4.59 -8.33
N TYR A 167 6.35 -5.44 -9.24
CA TYR A 167 6.74 -6.81 -8.99
C TYR A 167 8.21 -6.85 -8.55
N PHE A 168 8.50 -7.48 -7.42
CA PHE A 168 9.84 -7.62 -6.89
C PHE A 168 10.34 -9.07 -6.89
N GLY A 169 9.47 -9.99 -7.20
CA GLY A 169 9.74 -11.42 -7.20
C GLY A 169 8.66 -12.20 -6.48
N GLU A 170 8.83 -13.51 -6.45
CA GLU A 170 7.93 -14.44 -5.80
C GLU A 170 8.09 -14.39 -4.27
N GLY A 171 7.04 -14.78 -3.55
CA GLY A 171 7.05 -14.86 -2.09
C GLY A 171 5.78 -15.56 -1.60
N HIS A 172 4.76 -14.80 -1.16
CA HIS A 172 3.46 -15.36 -0.78
C HIS A 172 2.80 -16.12 -1.95
N THR A 173 2.91 -15.57 -3.16
CA THR A 173 2.53 -16.22 -4.41
C THR A 173 3.58 -15.89 -5.48
N LYS A 174 3.47 -16.50 -6.66
CA LYS A 174 4.38 -16.23 -7.79
C LYS A 174 4.16 -14.88 -8.44
N ASP A 175 2.97 -14.30 -8.30
CA ASP A 175 2.48 -13.12 -8.98
C ASP A 175 2.43 -11.86 -8.10
N ASN A 176 2.76 -11.97 -6.80
CA ASN A 176 2.53 -10.90 -5.85
C ASN A 176 3.27 -9.59 -6.21
N VAL A 177 2.53 -8.51 -6.25
CA VAL A 177 3.03 -7.15 -6.43
C VAL A 177 2.81 -6.32 -5.17
N VAL A 178 3.49 -5.18 -5.07
CA VAL A 178 3.27 -4.20 -4.00
C VAL A 178 2.83 -2.88 -4.58
N GLY A 179 2.03 -2.13 -3.79
CA GLY A 179 1.64 -0.76 -4.07
C GLY A 179 2.49 0.23 -3.28
N TYR A 180 2.95 1.31 -3.91
CA TYR A 180 3.69 2.36 -3.22
C TYR A 180 3.10 3.74 -3.54
N PHE A 181 2.81 4.52 -2.50
CA PHE A 181 2.32 5.89 -2.58
C PHE A 181 3.42 6.86 -2.16
N PRO A 182 4.21 7.40 -3.13
CA PRO A 182 5.42 8.16 -2.83
C PRO A 182 5.16 9.50 -2.15
N SER A 183 3.99 10.12 -2.37
CA SER A 183 3.66 11.41 -1.74
C SER A 183 3.70 11.36 -0.21
N GLU A 184 3.46 10.18 0.37
CA GLU A 184 3.41 10.01 1.83
C GLU A 184 4.33 8.88 2.31
N ASN A 185 5.12 8.25 1.40
CA ASN A 185 6.02 7.14 1.67
C ASN A 185 5.30 5.93 2.30
N ILE A 186 4.16 5.55 1.73
CA ILE A 186 3.34 4.43 2.19
C ILE A 186 3.51 3.24 1.25
N LEU A 187 3.80 2.08 1.81
CA LEU A 187 3.85 0.80 1.13
C LEU A 187 2.63 -0.05 1.48
N PHE A 188 1.90 -0.49 0.49
CA PHE A 188 0.96 -1.61 0.61
C PHE A 188 1.66 -2.88 0.17
N GLY A 189 2.04 -3.70 1.13
CA GLY A 189 2.76 -4.94 0.89
C GLY A 189 1.86 -6.14 0.58
N GLY A 190 0.55 -6.03 0.85
CA GLY A 190 -0.36 -7.15 0.73
C GLY A 190 0.11 -8.35 1.56
N CYS A 191 -0.27 -9.56 1.16
CA CYS A 191 0.06 -10.79 1.88
C CYS A 191 1.55 -11.19 1.79
N LEU A 192 2.33 -10.50 0.93
CA LEU A 192 3.78 -10.64 0.88
C LEU A 192 4.46 -10.15 2.18
N ILE A 193 3.88 -9.17 2.87
CA ILE A 193 4.41 -8.62 4.11
C ILE A 193 3.60 -9.08 5.30
N LYS A 194 4.29 -9.51 6.36
CA LYS A 194 3.68 -10.00 7.60
C LYS A 194 3.71 -8.93 8.69
N GLU A 195 2.65 -8.89 9.51
CA GLU A 195 2.67 -8.09 10.73
C GLU A 195 3.66 -8.66 11.76
N LEU A 196 4.00 -7.88 12.77
CA LEU A 196 4.87 -8.36 13.87
C LEU A 196 4.21 -9.51 14.62
N LYS A 197 5.00 -10.54 14.91
CA LYS A 197 4.61 -11.78 15.62
C LYS A 197 3.66 -12.69 14.83
N ALA A 198 3.35 -12.39 13.57
CA ALA A 198 2.59 -13.29 12.71
C ALA A 198 3.35 -14.60 12.47
N THR A 199 2.62 -15.67 12.22
CA THR A 199 3.18 -16.92 11.68
C THR A 199 3.38 -16.79 10.16
N LYS A 200 3.96 -17.83 9.54
CA LYS A 200 4.11 -17.89 8.08
C LYS A 200 2.76 -17.89 7.33
N GLY A 201 1.67 -18.37 7.99
CA GLY A 201 0.33 -18.44 7.43
C GLY A 201 0.20 -19.49 6.32
N TYR A 202 -0.69 -19.24 5.35
CA TYR A 202 -0.90 -20.11 4.19
C TYR A 202 0.33 -20.11 3.27
N LEU A 203 0.80 -21.29 2.90
CA LEU A 203 2.02 -21.50 2.11
C LEU A 203 1.78 -22.34 0.83
N GLY A 204 0.53 -22.68 0.51
CA GLY A 204 0.21 -23.58 -0.60
C GLY A 204 0.71 -23.10 -1.95
N ASP A 205 0.74 -21.78 -2.19
CA ASP A 205 1.17 -21.15 -3.43
C ASP A 205 2.49 -20.38 -3.29
N ALA A 206 3.17 -20.53 -2.12
CA ALA A 206 4.32 -19.71 -1.79
C ALA A 206 5.62 -20.22 -2.38
N ASN A 207 6.49 -19.30 -2.80
CA ASN A 207 7.90 -19.56 -2.99
C ASN A 207 8.70 -19.11 -1.76
N ILE A 208 8.75 -20.00 -0.76
CA ILE A 208 9.38 -19.70 0.54
C ILE A 208 10.86 -19.35 0.37
N ALA A 209 11.56 -20.01 -0.57
CA ALA A 209 12.99 -19.79 -0.81
C ALA A 209 13.31 -18.39 -1.38
N GLN A 210 12.36 -17.76 -2.07
CA GLN A 210 12.55 -16.42 -2.64
C GLN A 210 11.98 -15.30 -1.77
N TRP A 211 11.12 -15.62 -0.81
CA TRP A 211 10.33 -14.64 -0.07
C TRP A 211 11.20 -13.58 0.64
N SER A 212 12.18 -14.02 1.43
CA SER A 212 13.11 -13.11 2.12
C SER A 212 13.81 -12.16 1.14
N ASN A 213 14.43 -12.70 0.09
CA ASN A 213 15.13 -11.92 -0.93
C ASN A 213 14.20 -10.93 -1.67
N THR A 214 12.93 -11.30 -1.87
CA THR A 214 11.94 -10.42 -2.49
C THR A 214 11.66 -9.21 -1.60
N VAL A 215 11.51 -9.43 -0.29
CA VAL A 215 11.26 -8.34 0.66
C VAL A 215 12.51 -7.47 0.87
N GLU A 216 13.71 -8.04 0.81
CA GLU A 216 14.98 -7.28 0.83
C GLU A 216 15.04 -6.29 -0.32
N ARG A 217 14.71 -6.72 -1.56
CA ARG A 217 14.66 -5.81 -2.73
C ARG A 217 13.63 -4.69 -2.56
N ILE A 218 12.50 -4.94 -1.89
CA ILE A 218 11.52 -3.88 -1.57
C ILE A 218 12.14 -2.86 -0.62
N LYS A 219 12.78 -3.32 0.45
CA LYS A 219 13.44 -2.47 1.45
C LYS A 219 14.54 -1.61 0.84
N GLU A 220 15.36 -2.18 -0.03
CA GLU A 220 16.42 -1.46 -0.76
C GLU A 220 15.85 -0.40 -1.71
N GLN A 221 14.76 -0.72 -2.43
CA GLN A 221 14.13 0.20 -3.37
C GLN A 221 13.46 1.40 -2.67
N TYR A 222 12.90 1.19 -1.48
CA TYR A 222 12.12 2.18 -0.75
C TYR A 222 12.68 2.43 0.67
N PRO A 223 13.90 3.01 0.81
CA PRO A 223 14.56 3.14 2.12
C PRO A 223 13.86 4.12 3.07
N ASN A 224 12.97 4.98 2.57
CA ASN A 224 12.31 6.03 3.33
C ASN A 224 10.84 5.73 3.64
N ILE A 225 10.42 4.45 3.62
CA ILE A 225 9.04 4.05 3.96
C ILE A 225 8.71 4.51 5.38
N LYS A 226 7.54 5.13 5.54
CA LYS A 226 7.00 5.58 6.83
C LYS A 226 5.93 4.65 7.36
N ILE A 227 5.08 4.13 6.47
CA ILE A 227 3.96 3.25 6.81
C ILE A 227 4.02 2.03 5.89
N VAL A 228 3.87 0.85 6.47
CA VAL A 228 3.74 -0.42 5.78
C VAL A 228 2.41 -1.05 6.16
N ILE A 229 1.62 -1.41 5.15
CA ILE A 229 0.32 -2.06 5.31
C ILE A 229 0.46 -3.51 4.86
N PRO A 230 0.38 -4.50 5.77
CA PRO A 230 0.36 -5.92 5.41
C PRO A 230 -1.04 -6.32 4.92
N GLY A 231 -1.14 -7.43 4.19
CA GLY A 231 -2.44 -7.98 3.76
C GLY A 231 -3.34 -8.42 4.91
N HIS A 232 -2.76 -8.76 6.04
CA HIS A 232 -3.46 -9.17 7.26
C HIS A 232 -2.79 -8.55 8.49
N GLY A 233 -3.61 -8.20 9.50
CA GLY A 233 -3.14 -7.71 10.79
C GLY A 233 -2.80 -6.22 10.83
N ALA A 234 -1.98 -5.85 11.80
CA ALA A 234 -1.70 -4.44 12.13
C ALA A 234 -0.72 -3.78 11.16
N ILE A 235 -0.99 -2.52 10.82
CA ILE A 235 -0.07 -1.66 10.10
C ILE A 235 1.13 -1.29 10.99
N GLY A 236 2.28 -1.02 10.35
CA GLY A 236 3.51 -0.63 11.04
C GLY A 236 4.41 0.24 10.17
N GLY A 237 5.68 0.26 10.46
CA GLY A 237 6.73 0.89 9.67
C GLY A 237 7.62 -0.13 8.96
N SER A 238 8.86 0.26 8.67
CA SER A 238 9.83 -0.61 7.99
C SER A 238 10.20 -1.87 8.78
N GLU A 239 9.94 -1.91 10.09
CA GLU A 239 10.14 -3.09 10.94
C GLU A 239 9.31 -4.31 10.50
N LEU A 240 8.19 -4.11 9.78
CA LEU A 240 7.42 -5.21 9.20
C LEU A 240 8.19 -5.91 8.07
N LEU A 241 8.97 -5.15 7.30
CA LEU A 241 9.85 -5.71 6.28
C LEU A 241 10.95 -6.55 6.94
N ASP A 242 11.61 -6.01 7.98
CA ASP A 242 12.64 -6.71 8.72
C ASP A 242 12.13 -8.00 9.38
N TYR A 243 10.93 -7.93 9.96
CA TYR A 243 10.27 -9.09 10.52
C TYR A 243 10.00 -10.17 9.47
N THR A 244 9.46 -9.75 8.30
CA THR A 244 9.13 -10.68 7.21
C THR A 244 10.39 -11.33 6.63
N ILE A 245 11.45 -10.55 6.40
CA ILE A 245 12.76 -11.06 5.97
C ILE A 245 13.24 -12.16 6.92
N LYS A 246 13.28 -11.84 8.23
CA LYS A 246 13.73 -12.79 9.24
C LYS A 246 12.83 -14.05 9.34
N LEU A 247 11.52 -13.90 9.19
CA LEU A 247 10.55 -15.01 9.29
C LEU A 247 10.76 -16.04 8.18
N PHE A 248 11.20 -15.59 6.98
CA PHE A 248 11.41 -16.45 5.80
C PHE A 248 12.88 -16.66 5.44
N GLN A 249 13.79 -16.16 6.25
CA GLN A 249 15.23 -16.44 6.11
C GLN A 249 15.51 -17.90 6.53
N PHE A 250 16.35 -18.60 5.76
CA PHE A 250 16.80 -19.98 6.01
C PHE A 250 18.15 -19.96 6.72
#